data_887e7dfb3544ff7985562862893d9266
#
_entry.id   887e7dfb3544ff7985562862893d9266
#
_cell.length_a   1.000
_cell.length_b   1.000
_cell.length_c   1.000
_cell.angle_alpha   90.00
_cell.angle_beta   90.00
_cell.angle_gamma   90.00
#
_symmetry.space_group_name_H-M   'P 1'
#
loop_
_entity.id
_entity.type
_entity.pdbx_description
1 polymer ?
#
loop_
_entity_poly.entity_id
_entity_poly.type
_entity_poly.pdbx_seq_one_letter_code
_entity_poly.pdbx_strand_id
1 'polypeptide(L)'
;NHYKVDPRLGGDKAYAELIDAAHKKGLKVIQDAVYNHVGLYHHTVQDPPMKDWLHQWETYTNTSYKDQVLFDPYASKKDVRIMADGWFTTMMPDLNQDNPYVANFLIQHALWSIEQYGIDGWRIDTYAYNDLPFMNRCNQALVDEYPQMTMFGETWVHGVPNQAYFCQNNIDVPFKSNLQAATDFQTLWGLTDAMTKDFGWTDGINRLYTNLTYDFLYKDPTRNVIFLDNHD
;
A
#
# COMPACT_ATOMS: atom_id res chain seq x y z
N ASN A 1 5.34 16.99 -1.12
CA ASN A 1 4.11 17.71 -1.44
C ASN A 1 3.28 16.86 -2.38
N HIS A 2 2.03 16.56 -2.02
CA HIS A 2 1.14 15.68 -2.79
C HIS A 2 0.78 16.26 -4.17
N TYR A 3 0.66 17.57 -4.30
CA TYR A 3 0.20 18.25 -5.52
C TYR A 3 1.34 18.91 -6.31
N LYS A 4 2.58 18.44 -6.15
CA LYS A 4 3.72 19.03 -6.84
C LYS A 4 4.91 18.08 -6.87
N VAL A 5 5.49 17.90 -8.03
CA VAL A 5 6.74 17.15 -8.19
C VAL A 5 7.91 18.01 -7.72
N ASP A 6 8.88 17.40 -7.05
CA ASP A 6 10.05 18.09 -6.52
C ASP A 6 10.86 18.74 -7.65
N PRO A 7 11.12 20.05 -7.57
CA PRO A 7 11.91 20.75 -8.60
C PRO A 7 13.31 20.16 -8.83
N ARG A 8 13.87 19.50 -7.82
CA ARG A 8 15.18 18.80 -7.94
C ARG A 8 15.12 17.63 -8.92
N LEU A 9 13.92 17.06 -9.13
CA LEU A 9 13.66 15.99 -10.09
C LEU A 9 13.14 16.51 -11.44
N GLY A 10 13.13 17.83 -11.62
CA GLY A 10 12.65 18.49 -12.84
C GLY A 10 11.24 19.09 -12.74
N GLY A 11 10.53 18.86 -11.62
CA GLY A 11 9.19 19.39 -11.37
C GLY A 11 8.10 18.79 -12.25
N ASP A 12 6.92 19.37 -12.19
CA ASP A 12 5.71 18.88 -12.85
C ASP A 12 5.88 18.73 -14.37
N LYS A 13 6.60 19.66 -14.98
CA LYS A 13 6.82 19.66 -16.44
C LYS A 13 7.64 18.43 -16.89
N ALA A 14 8.77 18.17 -16.23
CA ALA A 14 9.63 17.05 -16.58
C ALA A 14 8.94 15.70 -16.32
N TYR A 15 8.10 15.64 -15.29
CA TYR A 15 7.32 14.44 -14.99
C TYR A 15 6.25 14.17 -16.07
N ALA A 16 5.53 15.19 -16.49
CA ALA A 16 4.58 15.06 -17.59
C ALA A 16 5.27 14.66 -18.92
N GLU A 17 6.43 15.26 -19.23
CA GLU A 17 7.24 14.90 -20.41
C GLU A 17 7.73 13.43 -20.35
N LEU A 18 8.11 12.94 -19.17
CA LEU A 18 8.48 11.54 -18.94
C LEU A 18 7.33 10.59 -19.29
N ILE A 19 6.14 10.86 -18.76
CA ILE A 19 4.95 10.03 -18.99
C ILE A 19 4.56 10.03 -20.47
N ASP A 20 4.54 11.18 -21.10
CA ASP A 20 4.25 11.31 -22.53
C ASP A 20 5.26 10.53 -23.39
N ALA A 21 6.56 10.62 -23.06
CA ALA A 21 7.60 9.85 -23.73
C ALA A 21 7.48 8.34 -23.54
N ALA A 22 7.08 7.91 -22.33
CA ALA A 22 6.81 6.51 -22.03
C ALA A 22 5.64 5.98 -22.87
N HIS A 23 4.52 6.71 -22.88
CA HIS A 23 3.33 6.36 -23.65
C HIS A 23 3.60 6.28 -25.16
N LYS A 24 4.39 7.20 -25.72
CA LYS A 24 4.82 7.14 -27.13
C LYS A 24 5.62 5.88 -27.48
N LYS A 25 6.21 5.24 -26.47
CA LYS A 25 6.93 3.96 -26.61
C LYS A 25 6.07 2.75 -26.24
N GLY A 26 4.79 2.93 -25.94
CA GLY A 26 3.88 1.86 -25.50
C GLY A 26 4.11 1.38 -24.07
N LEU A 27 4.86 2.14 -23.26
CA LEU A 27 5.09 1.86 -21.85
C LEU A 27 3.97 2.43 -20.99
N LYS A 28 3.60 1.74 -19.93
CA LYS A 28 2.68 2.22 -18.90
C LYS A 28 3.47 2.77 -17.71
N VAL A 29 2.94 3.78 -17.05
CA VAL A 29 3.57 4.41 -15.89
C VAL A 29 2.72 4.18 -14.65
N ILE A 30 3.31 3.51 -13.67
CA ILE A 30 2.71 3.30 -12.34
C ILE A 30 3.44 4.22 -11.37
N GLN A 31 2.67 5.04 -10.65
CA GLN A 31 3.20 5.95 -9.64
C GLN A 31 3.08 5.32 -8.26
N ASP A 32 4.04 5.64 -7.38
CA ASP A 32 3.98 5.27 -5.97
C ASP A 32 3.07 6.24 -5.20
N ALA A 33 2.11 5.69 -4.46
CA ALA A 33 1.18 6.43 -3.63
C ALA A 33 1.48 6.21 -2.16
N VAL A 34 2.01 7.23 -1.49
CA VAL A 34 2.24 7.21 -0.04
C VAL A 34 1.07 7.92 0.65
N TYR A 35 0.07 7.14 1.07
CA TYR A 35 -1.11 7.67 1.77
C TYR A 35 -0.99 7.61 3.30
N ASN A 36 -0.19 6.68 3.82
CA ASN A 36 -0.08 6.41 5.24
C ASN A 36 0.59 7.56 6.00
N HIS A 37 1.65 8.12 5.47
CA HIS A 37 2.48 9.09 6.17
C HIS A 37 3.00 10.19 5.24
N VAL A 38 3.61 11.18 5.85
CA VAL A 38 4.33 12.27 5.16
C VAL A 38 5.69 12.50 5.82
N GLY A 39 6.58 13.22 5.16
CA GLY A 39 7.83 13.65 5.78
C GLY A 39 7.59 14.71 6.86
N LEU A 40 8.39 14.72 7.91
CA LEU A 40 8.28 15.65 9.04
C LEU A 40 8.23 17.14 8.62
N TYR A 41 8.90 17.50 7.53
CA TYR A 41 8.91 18.87 7.01
C TYR A 41 7.80 19.16 6.00
N HIS A 42 6.84 18.25 5.83
CA HIS A 42 5.67 18.51 5.00
C HIS A 42 4.86 19.67 5.58
N HIS A 43 4.30 20.53 4.73
CA HIS A 43 3.59 21.73 5.17
C HIS A 43 2.40 21.41 6.10
N THR A 44 1.71 20.31 5.91
CA THR A 44 0.61 19.90 6.79
C THR A 44 1.05 19.34 8.14
N VAL A 45 2.35 19.10 8.33
CA VAL A 45 2.93 18.76 9.63
C VAL A 45 3.39 20.02 10.36
N GLN A 46 3.99 20.95 9.62
CA GLN A 46 4.50 22.22 10.19
C GLN A 46 3.36 23.18 10.57
N ASP A 47 2.28 23.17 9.78
CA ASP A 47 1.05 23.94 10.01
C ASP A 47 -0.16 23.07 9.66
N PRO A 48 -0.57 22.17 10.58
CA PRO A 48 -1.65 21.24 10.30
C PRO A 48 -3.00 21.96 10.16
N PRO A 49 -3.77 21.65 9.10
CA PRO A 49 -5.08 22.26 8.87
C PRO A 49 -6.06 22.09 10.04
N MET A 50 -5.89 21.02 10.82
CA MET A 50 -6.65 20.72 12.04
C MET A 50 -5.81 19.85 12.99
N LYS A 51 -6.20 19.85 14.29
CA LYS A 51 -5.45 19.18 15.36
C LYS A 51 -5.28 17.67 15.18
N ASP A 52 -6.23 17.03 14.52
CA ASP A 52 -6.30 15.60 14.26
C ASP A 52 -5.94 15.23 12.81
N TRP A 53 -5.15 16.06 12.15
CA TRP A 53 -4.62 15.78 10.80
C TRP A 53 -3.67 14.58 10.79
N LEU A 54 -2.92 14.43 11.89
CA LEU A 54 -2.01 13.33 12.13
C LEU A 54 -2.51 12.50 13.31
N HIS A 55 -2.18 11.21 13.35
CA HIS A 55 -2.37 10.42 14.55
C HIS A 55 -1.50 10.96 15.68
N GLN A 56 -2.15 11.32 16.79
CA GLN A 56 -1.52 11.96 17.94
C GLN A 56 -1.22 10.93 19.04
N TRP A 57 -0.06 11.10 19.67
CA TRP A 57 0.41 10.29 20.78
C TRP A 57 0.91 11.19 21.91
N GLU A 58 0.73 10.79 23.17
CA GLU A 58 1.25 11.51 24.33
C GLU A 58 2.78 11.63 24.28
N THR A 59 3.45 10.58 23.81
CA THR A 59 4.85 10.53 23.47
C THR A 59 5.00 9.88 22.11
N TYR A 60 6.09 10.17 21.39
CA TYR A 60 6.36 9.49 20.13
C TYR A 60 6.16 7.97 20.25
N THR A 61 5.34 7.40 19.38
CA THR A 61 5.05 5.98 19.35
C THR A 61 5.31 5.44 17.96
N ASN A 62 6.30 4.55 17.86
CA ASN A 62 6.63 3.85 16.62
C ASN A 62 5.61 2.74 16.37
N THR A 63 5.28 2.47 15.11
CA THR A 63 4.52 1.27 14.76
C THR A 63 5.25 0.03 15.24
N SER A 64 4.49 -0.98 15.67
CA SER A 64 5.08 -2.23 16.15
C SER A 64 5.58 -3.14 15.01
N TYR A 65 5.20 -2.89 13.77
CA TYR A 65 5.44 -3.75 12.60
C TYR A 65 4.91 -5.18 12.75
N LYS A 66 3.99 -5.39 13.67
CA LYS A 66 3.43 -6.72 13.99
C LYS A 66 2.05 -6.88 13.33
N ASP A 67 2.05 -7.15 12.04
CA ASP A 67 0.83 -7.34 11.25
C ASP A 67 -0.12 -8.40 11.84
N GLN A 68 0.40 -9.38 12.59
CA GLN A 68 -0.41 -10.43 13.21
C GLN A 68 -1.51 -9.88 14.12
N VAL A 69 -1.29 -8.74 14.78
CA VAL A 69 -2.31 -8.13 15.67
C VAL A 69 -3.56 -7.68 14.92
N LEU A 70 -3.47 -7.46 13.62
CA LEU A 70 -4.62 -7.10 12.78
C LEU A 70 -5.58 -8.28 12.56
N PHE A 71 -5.11 -9.50 12.73
CA PHE A 71 -5.84 -10.75 12.47
C PHE A 71 -6.12 -11.56 13.74
N ASP A 72 -5.42 -11.28 14.85
CA ASP A 72 -5.62 -11.94 16.12
C ASP A 72 -6.90 -11.43 16.79
N PRO A 73 -7.95 -12.26 16.95
CA PRO A 73 -9.20 -11.86 17.58
C PRO A 73 -9.06 -11.51 19.07
N TYR A 74 -7.92 -11.85 19.67
CA TYR A 74 -7.59 -11.56 21.07
C TYR A 74 -6.59 -10.40 21.22
N ALA A 75 -6.15 -9.80 20.14
CA ALA A 75 -5.28 -8.64 20.20
C ALA A 75 -5.93 -7.49 20.97
N SER A 76 -5.15 -6.80 21.79
CA SER A 76 -5.65 -5.61 22.46
C SER A 76 -5.89 -4.48 21.45
N LYS A 77 -6.89 -3.63 21.69
CA LYS A 77 -7.11 -2.43 20.88
C LYS A 77 -5.88 -1.51 20.85
N LYS A 78 -5.10 -1.51 21.94
CA LYS A 78 -3.86 -0.74 22.02
C LYS A 78 -2.81 -1.28 21.05
N ASP A 79 -2.63 -2.61 20.96
CA ASP A 79 -1.65 -3.22 20.06
C ASP A 79 -2.04 -3.00 18.59
N VAL A 80 -3.32 -3.15 18.26
CA VAL A 80 -3.85 -2.84 16.93
C VAL A 80 -3.59 -1.38 16.58
N ARG A 81 -3.89 -0.45 17.52
CA ARG A 81 -3.63 0.97 17.31
C ARG A 81 -2.14 1.28 17.15
N ILE A 82 -1.26 0.68 17.94
CA ILE A 82 0.19 0.88 17.79
C ILE A 82 0.66 0.39 16.42
N MET A 83 0.12 -0.72 15.92
CA MET A 83 0.46 -1.23 14.59
C MET A 83 -0.03 -0.28 13.49
N ALA A 84 -1.31 0.10 13.50
CA ALA A 84 -1.94 0.84 12.41
C ALA A 84 -1.61 2.35 12.43
N ASP A 85 -1.66 2.97 13.62
CA ASP A 85 -1.57 4.44 13.78
C ASP A 85 -0.18 4.89 14.25
N GLY A 86 0.73 3.97 14.57
CA GLY A 86 2.09 4.29 14.99
C GLY A 86 2.90 4.87 13.83
N TRP A 87 3.75 5.84 14.12
CA TRP A 87 4.61 6.43 13.10
C TRP A 87 5.75 5.48 12.72
N PHE A 88 6.14 5.43 11.46
CA PHE A 88 7.28 4.59 11.03
C PHE A 88 8.59 5.06 11.65
N THR A 89 8.81 6.35 11.68
CA THR A 89 9.93 7.00 12.36
C THR A 89 9.50 8.37 12.86
N THR A 90 10.33 9.03 13.67
CA THR A 90 10.13 10.44 14.04
C THR A 90 10.07 11.38 12.83
N MET A 91 10.58 10.95 11.68
CA MET A 91 10.61 11.71 10.42
C MET A 91 9.44 11.40 9.50
N MET A 92 8.58 10.43 9.86
CA MET A 92 7.45 9.95 9.06
C MET A 92 6.15 9.98 9.89
N PRO A 93 5.59 11.18 10.13
CA PRO A 93 4.31 11.35 10.80
C PRO A 93 3.18 10.65 10.08
N ASP A 94 2.38 9.91 10.82
CA ASP A 94 1.25 9.14 10.33
C ASP A 94 0.02 10.03 10.12
N LEU A 95 -0.61 9.92 8.96
CA LEU A 95 -1.80 10.68 8.58
C LEU A 95 -3.06 10.02 9.15
N ASN A 96 -3.89 10.79 9.81
CA ASN A 96 -5.15 10.31 10.36
C ASN A 96 -6.22 10.20 9.26
N GLN A 97 -6.29 9.07 8.60
CA GLN A 97 -7.21 8.80 7.49
C GLN A 97 -8.67 8.61 7.95
N ASP A 98 -8.93 8.42 9.25
CA ASP A 98 -10.27 8.46 9.84
C ASP A 98 -10.86 9.89 9.79
N ASN A 99 -10.01 10.91 9.73
CA ASN A 99 -10.44 12.27 9.52
C ASN A 99 -10.92 12.45 8.06
N PRO A 100 -12.20 12.82 7.84
CA PRO A 100 -12.75 12.90 6.50
C PRO A 100 -12.08 13.96 5.61
N TYR A 101 -11.47 14.97 6.19
CA TYR A 101 -10.74 16.00 5.42
C TYR A 101 -9.38 15.48 4.96
N VAL A 102 -8.66 14.70 5.79
CA VAL A 102 -7.44 13.98 5.37
C VAL A 102 -7.77 12.99 4.26
N ALA A 103 -8.80 12.17 4.46
CA ALA A 103 -9.26 11.21 3.47
C ALA A 103 -9.60 11.88 2.13
N ASN A 104 -10.37 12.97 2.15
CA ASN A 104 -10.73 13.69 0.94
C ASN A 104 -9.52 14.35 0.27
N PHE A 105 -8.58 14.90 1.04
CA PHE A 105 -7.34 15.47 0.52
C PHE A 105 -6.53 14.41 -0.26
N LEU A 106 -6.42 13.20 0.27
CA LEU A 106 -5.69 12.10 -0.35
C LEU A 106 -6.43 11.55 -1.59
N ILE A 107 -7.75 11.37 -1.53
CA ILE A 107 -8.55 10.91 -2.67
C ILE A 107 -8.48 11.92 -3.81
N GLN A 108 -8.63 13.21 -3.52
CA GLN A 108 -8.54 14.26 -4.54
C GLN A 108 -7.14 14.33 -5.14
N HIS A 109 -6.09 14.14 -4.33
CA HIS A 109 -4.73 14.04 -4.84
C HIS A 109 -4.57 12.86 -5.82
N ALA A 110 -5.14 11.71 -5.49
CA ALA A 110 -5.04 10.52 -6.34
C ALA A 110 -5.71 10.75 -7.70
N LEU A 111 -6.94 11.27 -7.71
CA LEU A 111 -7.68 11.63 -8.93
C LEU A 111 -6.94 12.71 -9.74
N TRP A 112 -6.51 13.78 -9.08
CA TRP A 112 -5.79 14.88 -9.71
C TRP A 112 -4.48 14.41 -10.38
N SER A 113 -3.74 13.50 -9.76
CA SER A 113 -2.48 13.01 -10.34
C SER A 113 -2.70 12.24 -11.64
N ILE A 114 -3.81 11.48 -11.73
CA ILE A 114 -4.18 10.78 -12.96
C ILE A 114 -4.56 11.81 -14.05
N GLU A 115 -5.44 12.75 -13.73
CA GLU A 115 -5.87 13.79 -14.66
C GLU A 115 -4.71 14.68 -15.13
N GLN A 116 -3.85 15.10 -14.19
CA GLN A 116 -2.76 16.02 -14.45
C GLN A 116 -1.64 15.40 -15.29
N TYR A 117 -1.28 14.14 -15.02
CA TYR A 117 -0.10 13.51 -15.60
C TYR A 117 -0.42 12.34 -16.52
N GLY A 118 -1.60 11.76 -16.44
CA GLY A 118 -1.98 10.60 -17.25
C GLY A 118 -1.32 9.30 -16.81
N ILE A 119 -1.03 9.10 -15.52
CA ILE A 119 -0.49 7.86 -15.01
C ILE A 119 -1.48 6.71 -15.21
N ASP A 120 -0.98 5.49 -15.38
CA ASP A 120 -1.77 4.30 -15.70
C ASP A 120 -2.10 3.45 -14.48
N GLY A 121 -1.46 3.68 -13.36
CA GLY A 121 -1.68 2.88 -12.16
C GLY A 121 -1.03 3.44 -10.90
N TRP A 122 -1.40 2.82 -9.78
CA TRP A 122 -0.86 3.10 -8.46
C TRP A 122 -0.24 1.86 -7.82
N ARG A 123 1.00 1.96 -7.38
CA ARG A 123 1.56 1.10 -6.33
C ARG A 123 1.31 1.83 -5.01
N ILE A 124 0.52 1.25 -4.14
CA ILE A 124 0.14 1.88 -2.87
C ILE A 124 1.07 1.39 -1.77
N ASP A 125 1.90 2.30 -1.29
CA ASP A 125 2.91 2.07 -0.26
C ASP A 125 2.27 1.66 1.08
N THR A 126 2.94 0.77 1.81
CA THR A 126 2.58 0.38 3.18
C THR A 126 1.08 0.09 3.37
N TYR A 127 0.48 -0.67 2.44
CA TYR A 127 -0.98 -0.82 2.35
C TYR A 127 -1.64 -1.29 3.65
N ALA A 128 -1.00 -2.22 4.36
CA ALA A 128 -1.54 -2.81 5.59
C ALA A 128 -1.62 -1.84 6.79
N TYR A 129 -0.96 -0.70 6.71
CA TYR A 129 -0.93 0.31 7.76
C TYR A 129 -1.96 1.43 7.56
N ASN A 130 -2.55 1.50 6.38
CA ASN A 130 -3.59 2.48 6.07
C ASN A 130 -4.94 2.09 6.68
N ASP A 131 -5.80 3.08 6.93
CA ASP A 131 -7.21 2.82 7.25
C ASP A 131 -7.90 2.12 6.06
N LEU A 132 -8.36 0.89 6.28
CA LEU A 132 -8.92 0.09 5.19
C LEU A 132 -10.27 0.59 4.66
N PRO A 133 -11.19 1.13 5.48
CA PRO A 133 -12.36 1.85 5.00
C PRO A 133 -12.01 3.04 4.09
N PHE A 134 -10.99 3.84 4.47
CA PHE A 134 -10.47 4.90 3.60
C PHE A 134 -9.93 4.33 2.29
N MET A 135 -9.10 3.28 2.35
CA MET A 135 -8.53 2.66 1.15
C MET A 135 -9.63 2.18 0.19
N ASN A 136 -10.67 1.52 0.70
CA ASN A 136 -11.80 1.11 -0.14
C ASN A 136 -12.51 2.30 -0.80
N ARG A 137 -12.68 3.42 -0.09
CA ARG A 137 -13.26 4.64 -0.68
C ARG A 137 -12.35 5.24 -1.75
N CYS A 138 -11.05 5.29 -1.50
CA CYS A 138 -10.06 5.80 -2.45
C CYS A 138 -10.02 4.94 -3.71
N ASN A 139 -9.87 3.64 -3.56
CA ASN A 139 -9.86 2.69 -4.68
C ASN A 139 -11.15 2.76 -5.49
N GLN A 140 -12.31 2.87 -4.82
CA GLN A 140 -13.60 2.98 -5.52
C GLN A 140 -13.69 4.27 -6.33
N ALA A 141 -13.31 5.41 -5.74
CA ALA A 141 -13.31 6.70 -6.45
C ALA A 141 -12.42 6.67 -7.71
N LEU A 142 -11.27 6.00 -7.61
CA LEU A 142 -10.37 5.84 -8.76
C LEU A 142 -10.98 4.96 -9.86
N VAL A 143 -11.62 3.86 -9.51
CA VAL A 143 -12.25 2.95 -10.49
C VAL A 143 -13.50 3.58 -11.13
N ASP A 144 -14.27 4.33 -10.36
CA ASP A 144 -15.46 5.01 -10.87
C ASP A 144 -15.11 6.06 -11.93
N GLU A 145 -14.04 6.81 -11.71
CA GLU A 145 -13.59 7.85 -12.65
C GLU A 145 -12.70 7.29 -13.77
N TYR A 146 -11.82 6.34 -13.41
CA TYR A 146 -10.84 5.74 -14.31
C TYR A 146 -10.90 4.20 -14.28
N PRO A 147 -11.89 3.55 -14.96
CA PRO A 147 -12.10 2.10 -14.87
C PRO A 147 -10.92 1.25 -15.35
N GLN A 148 -9.97 1.84 -16.09
CA GLN A 148 -8.78 1.17 -16.61
C GLN A 148 -7.58 1.22 -15.66
N MET A 149 -7.72 1.91 -14.52
CA MET A 149 -6.62 2.03 -13.56
C MET A 149 -6.21 0.68 -12.99
N THR A 150 -4.92 0.45 -12.96
CA THR A 150 -4.32 -0.70 -12.25
C THR A 150 -3.86 -0.25 -10.88
N MET A 151 -4.28 -0.97 -9.85
CA MET A 151 -3.89 -0.69 -8.47
C MET A 151 -3.43 -1.97 -7.78
N PHE A 152 -2.28 -1.89 -7.12
CA PHE A 152 -1.80 -2.92 -6.22
C PHE A 152 -1.17 -2.30 -4.97
N GLY A 153 -1.32 -2.99 -3.86
CA GLY A 153 -0.81 -2.51 -2.57
C GLY A 153 0.44 -3.25 -2.15
N GLU A 154 1.36 -2.53 -1.56
CA GLU A 154 2.44 -3.16 -0.85
C GLU A 154 1.92 -3.82 0.42
N THR A 155 1.84 -5.14 0.38
CA THR A 155 1.33 -5.97 1.47
C THR A 155 2.44 -6.79 2.10
N TRP A 156 3.36 -6.12 2.77
CA TRP A 156 4.45 -6.78 3.47
C TRP A 156 3.96 -7.32 4.82
N VAL A 157 3.28 -8.45 4.74
CA VAL A 157 2.66 -9.14 5.88
C VAL A 157 3.00 -10.63 5.86
N HIS A 158 2.78 -11.34 6.97
CA HIS A 158 3.14 -12.73 7.09
C HIS A 158 1.95 -13.66 6.78
N GLY A 159 2.17 -14.60 5.88
CA GLY A 159 1.21 -15.63 5.51
C GLY A 159 0.27 -15.26 4.37
N VAL A 160 0.01 -16.22 3.49
CA VAL A 160 -0.85 -16.03 2.31
C VAL A 160 -2.26 -15.56 2.66
N PRO A 161 -2.93 -16.12 3.69
CA PRO A 161 -4.25 -15.64 4.09
C PRO A 161 -4.27 -14.17 4.51
N ASN A 162 -3.22 -13.71 5.21
CA ASN A 162 -3.09 -12.33 5.65
C ASN A 162 -2.85 -11.40 4.47
N GLN A 163 -2.00 -11.79 3.51
CA GLN A 163 -1.80 -11.03 2.29
C GLN A 163 -3.09 -10.94 1.47
N ALA A 164 -3.79 -12.05 1.29
CA ALA A 164 -5.05 -12.10 0.55
C ALA A 164 -6.16 -11.24 1.18
N TYR A 165 -6.14 -11.04 2.50
CA TYR A 165 -7.10 -10.18 3.21
C TYR A 165 -7.10 -8.75 2.68
N PHE A 166 -5.95 -8.21 2.27
CA PHE A 166 -5.78 -6.83 1.83
C PHE A 166 -6.17 -6.58 0.37
N CYS A 167 -6.49 -7.60 -0.40
CA CYS A 167 -7.00 -7.45 -1.77
C CYS A 167 -8.34 -8.19 -1.95
N GLN A 168 -8.89 -8.13 -3.16
CA GLN A 168 -10.10 -8.89 -3.50
C GLN A 168 -9.85 -10.38 -3.26
N ASN A 169 -10.66 -11.01 -2.43
CA ASN A 169 -10.44 -12.37 -1.95
C ASN A 169 -11.72 -13.18 -1.82
N ASN A 170 -11.55 -14.50 -1.61
CA ASN A 170 -12.61 -15.49 -1.40
C ASN A 170 -12.73 -15.88 0.09
N ILE A 171 -12.11 -15.13 1.01
CA ILE A 171 -12.12 -15.41 2.45
C ILE A 171 -13.43 -14.90 3.04
N ASP A 172 -14.07 -15.66 3.91
CA ASP A 172 -15.27 -15.23 4.64
C ASP A 172 -14.87 -14.41 5.88
N VAL A 173 -14.70 -13.10 5.68
CA VAL A 173 -14.36 -12.13 6.70
C VAL A 173 -15.29 -10.92 6.62
N PRO A 174 -15.54 -10.21 7.75
CA PRO A 174 -16.47 -9.08 7.78
C PRO A 174 -16.08 -7.92 6.86
N PHE A 175 -14.77 -7.61 6.80
CA PHE A 175 -14.27 -6.56 5.91
C PHE A 175 -13.88 -7.18 4.55
N LYS A 176 -14.33 -6.54 3.47
CA LYS A 176 -13.98 -6.94 2.09
C LYS A 176 -13.19 -5.83 1.41
N SER A 177 -11.91 -6.09 1.16
CA SER A 177 -11.09 -5.17 0.38
C SER A 177 -11.52 -5.16 -1.09
N ASN A 178 -11.49 -3.98 -1.70
CA ASN A 178 -11.70 -3.80 -3.13
C ASN A 178 -10.40 -3.59 -3.92
N LEU A 179 -9.24 -3.66 -3.27
CA LEU A 179 -7.94 -3.59 -3.94
C LEU A 179 -7.80 -4.72 -4.95
N GLN A 180 -7.30 -4.41 -6.14
CA GLN A 180 -7.25 -5.37 -7.26
C GLN A 180 -6.19 -6.46 -7.07
N ALA A 181 -5.03 -6.11 -6.46
CA ALA A 181 -3.87 -6.98 -6.35
C ALA A 181 -2.95 -6.56 -5.20
N ALA A 182 -2.08 -7.47 -4.80
CA ALA A 182 -1.05 -7.25 -3.80
C ALA A 182 0.36 -7.45 -4.41
N THR A 183 1.38 -6.82 -3.82
CA THR A 183 2.76 -7.28 -4.00
C THR A 183 2.93 -8.61 -3.31
N ASP A 184 3.45 -9.61 -4.04
CA ASP A 184 3.44 -10.99 -3.55
C ASP A 184 4.71 -11.35 -2.79
N PHE A 185 4.83 -10.87 -1.56
CA PHE A 185 5.92 -11.21 -0.65
C PHE A 185 5.97 -12.71 -0.30
N GLN A 186 4.81 -13.38 -0.30
CA GLN A 186 4.79 -14.82 0.03
C GLN A 186 5.47 -15.62 -1.08
N THR A 187 5.19 -15.30 -2.33
CA THR A 187 5.87 -15.91 -3.48
C THR A 187 7.35 -15.52 -3.53
N LEU A 188 7.71 -14.27 -3.23
CA LEU A 188 9.11 -13.84 -3.10
C LEU A 188 9.87 -14.74 -2.11
N TRP A 189 9.34 -14.91 -0.90
CA TRP A 189 10.00 -15.75 0.10
C TRP A 189 10.02 -17.23 -0.27
N GLY A 190 8.99 -17.72 -0.95
CA GLY A 190 8.96 -19.06 -1.51
C GLY A 190 10.01 -19.29 -2.60
N LEU A 191 10.18 -18.31 -3.50
CA LEU A 191 11.20 -18.33 -4.54
C LEU A 191 12.61 -18.24 -3.95
N THR A 192 12.81 -17.37 -2.97
CA THR A 192 14.10 -17.25 -2.25
C THR A 192 14.48 -18.57 -1.60
N ASP A 193 13.55 -19.19 -0.89
CA ASP A 193 13.79 -20.51 -0.27
C ASP A 193 14.07 -21.58 -1.33
N ALA A 194 13.33 -21.60 -2.43
CA ALA A 194 13.52 -22.56 -3.53
C ALA A 194 14.91 -22.47 -4.17
N MET A 195 15.49 -21.26 -4.21
CA MET A 195 16.79 -21.01 -4.81
C MET A 195 17.97 -21.17 -3.84
N THR A 196 17.75 -21.01 -2.54
CA THR A 196 18.81 -20.89 -1.54
C THR A 196 18.86 -22.01 -0.53
N LYS A 197 17.82 -22.84 -0.42
CA LYS A 197 17.71 -23.91 0.57
C LYS A 197 17.50 -25.27 -0.09
N ASP A 198 17.99 -26.29 0.55
CA ASP A 198 17.69 -27.68 0.17
C ASP A 198 16.21 -28.00 0.40
N PHE A 199 15.73 -28.99 -0.36
CA PHE A 199 14.37 -29.49 -0.20
C PHE A 199 14.14 -30.07 1.20
N GLY A 200 13.07 -29.62 1.86
CA GLY A 200 12.60 -30.11 3.16
C GLY A 200 11.08 -30.17 3.22
N TRP A 201 10.53 -30.53 4.38
CA TRP A 201 9.07 -30.56 4.59
C TRP A 201 8.42 -29.18 4.41
N THR A 202 9.10 -28.13 4.82
CA THR A 202 8.61 -26.74 4.85
C THR A 202 9.55 -25.78 4.13
N ASP A 203 10.70 -26.26 3.66
CA ASP A 203 11.79 -25.45 3.15
C ASP A 203 12.07 -25.75 1.67
N GLY A 204 12.89 -24.93 1.07
CA GLY A 204 13.27 -25.05 -0.33
C GLY A 204 12.07 -24.85 -1.25
N ILE A 205 12.06 -25.59 -2.36
CA ILE A 205 10.98 -25.52 -3.36
C ILE A 205 9.61 -25.87 -2.78
N ASN A 206 9.56 -26.66 -1.69
CA ASN A 206 8.30 -27.05 -1.06
C ASN A 206 7.55 -25.83 -0.48
N ARG A 207 8.26 -24.83 0.04
CA ARG A 207 7.66 -23.58 0.49
C ARG A 207 6.95 -22.84 -0.63
N LEU A 208 7.56 -22.77 -1.81
CA LEU A 208 6.94 -22.17 -2.99
C LEU A 208 5.64 -22.91 -3.38
N TYR A 209 5.69 -24.23 -3.51
CA TYR A 209 4.49 -25.02 -3.80
C TYR A 209 3.41 -24.83 -2.74
N THR A 210 3.78 -24.79 -1.46
CA THR A 210 2.84 -24.54 -0.37
C THR A 210 2.16 -23.18 -0.53
N ASN A 211 2.91 -22.13 -0.84
CA ASN A 211 2.34 -20.80 -1.07
C ASN A 211 1.33 -20.81 -2.24
N LEU A 212 1.69 -21.41 -3.37
CA LEU A 212 0.82 -21.50 -4.56
C LEU A 212 -0.46 -22.31 -4.30
N THR A 213 -0.45 -23.25 -3.36
CA THR A 213 -1.67 -23.99 -2.99
C THR A 213 -2.75 -23.11 -2.36
N TYR A 214 -2.40 -21.91 -1.90
CA TYR A 214 -3.33 -20.94 -1.33
C TYR A 214 -3.87 -19.92 -2.35
N ASP A 215 -3.54 -20.03 -3.62
CA ASP A 215 -4.02 -19.12 -4.68
C ASP A 215 -5.55 -19.01 -4.73
N PHE A 216 -6.27 -20.05 -4.32
CA PHE A 216 -7.73 -20.05 -4.22
C PHE A 216 -8.29 -18.98 -3.23
N LEU A 217 -7.47 -18.44 -2.34
CA LEU A 217 -7.87 -17.38 -1.42
C LEU A 217 -8.04 -16.04 -2.14
N TYR A 218 -7.30 -15.79 -3.21
CA TYR A 218 -7.44 -14.58 -4.01
C TYR A 218 -8.61 -14.71 -4.98
N LYS A 219 -9.26 -13.58 -5.27
CA LYS A 219 -10.27 -13.56 -6.34
C LYS A 219 -9.64 -13.82 -7.70
N ASP A 220 -8.46 -13.27 -7.95
CA ASP A 220 -7.64 -13.48 -9.15
C ASP A 220 -6.15 -13.42 -8.77
N PRO A 221 -5.50 -14.56 -8.49
CA PRO A 221 -4.09 -14.59 -8.08
C PRO A 221 -3.15 -14.12 -9.20
N THR A 222 -3.58 -14.17 -10.47
CA THR A 222 -2.74 -13.75 -11.60
C THR A 222 -2.52 -12.25 -11.66
N ARG A 223 -3.25 -11.48 -10.87
CA ARG A 223 -3.07 -10.02 -10.74
C ARG A 223 -1.98 -9.64 -9.75
N ASN A 224 -1.60 -10.53 -8.84
CA ASN A 224 -0.57 -10.24 -7.86
C ASN A 224 0.77 -9.95 -8.52
N VAL A 225 1.49 -8.99 -7.98
CA VAL A 225 2.78 -8.55 -8.52
C VAL A 225 3.87 -9.41 -7.92
N ILE A 226 4.35 -10.37 -8.70
CA ILE A 226 5.47 -11.26 -8.36
C ILE A 226 6.77 -10.52 -8.64
N PHE A 227 7.74 -10.62 -7.74
CA PHE A 227 9.05 -10.01 -7.86
C PHE A 227 10.12 -10.88 -7.18
N LEU A 228 11.39 -10.67 -7.53
CA LEU A 228 12.55 -11.37 -6.94
C LEU A 228 13.34 -10.45 -6.01
N ASP A 229 13.22 -9.16 -6.21
CA ASP A 229 13.92 -8.11 -5.48
C ASP A 229 13.16 -6.79 -5.63
N ASN A 230 13.36 -5.86 -4.73
CA ASN A 230 12.78 -4.52 -4.78
C ASN A 230 13.80 -3.48 -4.25
N HIS A 231 13.35 -2.29 -3.91
CA HIS A 231 14.19 -1.18 -3.42
C HIS A 231 14.39 -1.17 -1.88
N ASP A 232 13.76 -2.09 -1.12
CA ASP A 232 13.82 -2.22 0.35
C ASP A 232 14.75 -3.35 0.83
#